data_5db057bacf384e4636257560ca42626d
#
_entry.id   5db057bacf384e4636257560ca42626d
#
_cell.length_a   1.000
_cell.length_b   1.000
_cell.length_c   1.000
_cell.angle_alpha   90.00
_cell.angle_beta   90.00
_cell.angle_gamma   90.00
#
_symmetry.space_group_name_H-M   'P 1'
#
loop_
_entity.id
_entity.type
_entity.pdbx_description
1 polymer ?
#
loop_
_entity_poly.entity_id
_entity_poly.type
_entity_poly.pdbx_seq_one_letter_code
_entity_poly.pdbx_strand_id
1 'polypeptide(L)'
;MKEGEQDRSSELVQLMMKYQRRIFAYIHTLVPSRSDAEDILQETSVTICEKFSDFQTGTNFYSWACQIAYWKVRAARKKFATSKVVFNQEVLDVISQTRIQAEEELDNRHGALSRCLQKLN
;
A
#
# COMPACT_ATOMS: atom_id res chain seq x y z
N MET A 1 -22.73 11.13 -15.44
CA MET A 1 -22.30 9.75 -15.17
C MET A 1 -20.84 9.55 -15.51
N LYS A 2 -20.44 9.88 -16.71
CA LYS A 2 -19.09 9.60 -17.16
C LYS A 2 -18.03 10.51 -16.56
N GLU A 3 -18.38 11.72 -16.19
CA GLU A 3 -17.46 12.66 -15.57
C GLU A 3 -17.02 12.17 -14.17
N GLY A 4 -17.93 11.66 -13.38
CA GLY A 4 -17.60 11.12 -12.06
C GLY A 4 -16.72 9.89 -12.13
N GLU A 5 -16.96 9.01 -13.12
CA GLU A 5 -16.15 7.83 -13.33
C GLU A 5 -14.75 8.19 -13.80
N GLN A 6 -14.62 9.19 -14.70
CA GLN A 6 -13.33 9.67 -15.15
C GLN A 6 -12.54 10.32 -14.03
N ASP A 7 -13.19 11.10 -13.18
CA ASP A 7 -12.55 11.73 -12.03
C ASP A 7 -12.02 10.69 -11.06
N ARG A 8 -12.79 9.63 -10.78
CA ARG A 8 -12.35 8.54 -9.92
C ARG A 8 -11.22 7.74 -10.57
N SER A 9 -11.30 7.49 -11.86
CA SER A 9 -10.23 6.79 -12.57
C SER A 9 -8.94 7.60 -12.59
N SER A 10 -9.02 8.92 -12.80
CA SER A 10 -7.87 9.81 -12.75
C SER A 10 -7.27 9.85 -11.35
N GLU A 11 -8.11 9.90 -10.32
CA GLU A 11 -7.67 9.87 -8.93
C GLU A 11 -6.90 8.59 -8.65
N LEU A 12 -7.44 7.44 -9.06
CA LEU A 12 -6.80 6.15 -8.85
C LEU A 12 -5.43 6.09 -9.52
N VAL A 13 -5.33 6.52 -10.77
CA VAL A 13 -4.06 6.52 -11.51
C VAL A 13 -3.03 7.39 -10.79
N GLN A 14 -3.43 8.58 -10.37
CA GLN A 14 -2.52 9.50 -9.66
C GLN A 14 -2.03 8.89 -8.35
N LEU A 15 -2.93 8.27 -7.59
CA LEU A 15 -2.57 7.63 -6.32
C LEU A 15 -1.64 6.44 -6.54
N MET A 16 -1.92 5.61 -7.55
CA MET A 16 -1.06 4.48 -7.86
C MET A 16 0.32 4.94 -8.30
N MET A 17 0.41 5.95 -9.14
CA MET A 17 1.70 6.48 -9.58
C MET A 17 2.49 7.05 -8.41
N LYS A 18 1.80 7.69 -7.48
CA LYS A 18 2.44 8.28 -6.31
C LYS A 18 2.96 7.25 -5.32
N TYR A 19 2.19 6.17 -5.09
CA TYR A 19 2.46 5.25 -3.98
C TYR A 19 2.96 3.87 -4.39
N GLN A 20 2.99 3.55 -5.68
CA GLN A 20 3.31 2.20 -6.16
C GLN A 20 4.65 1.70 -5.62
N ARG A 21 5.68 2.54 -5.63
CA ARG A 21 7.01 2.15 -5.14
C ARG A 21 7.01 1.87 -3.64
N ARG A 22 6.28 2.68 -2.89
CA ARG A 22 6.18 2.51 -1.44
C ARG A 22 5.40 1.26 -1.09
N ILE A 23 4.34 0.97 -1.83
CA ILE A 23 3.57 -0.26 -1.67
C ILE A 23 4.45 -1.47 -1.98
N PHE A 24 5.23 -1.41 -3.05
CA PHE A 24 6.16 -2.48 -3.40
C PHE A 24 7.19 -2.69 -2.29
N ALA A 25 7.76 -1.61 -1.76
CA ALA A 25 8.74 -1.69 -0.68
C ALA A 25 8.14 -2.35 0.56
N TYR A 26 6.89 -2.03 0.88
CA TYR A 26 6.16 -2.67 1.97
C TYR A 26 6.04 -4.18 1.73
N ILE A 27 5.59 -4.58 0.54
CA ILE A 27 5.44 -6.01 0.19
C ILE A 27 6.79 -6.72 0.27
N HIS A 28 7.82 -6.11 -0.29
CA HIS A 28 9.16 -6.72 -0.33
C HIS A 28 9.80 -6.84 1.06
N THR A 29 9.38 -6.01 1.99
CA THR A 29 9.78 -6.16 3.40
C THR A 29 9.26 -7.46 3.99
N LEU A 30 8.06 -7.87 3.56
CA LEU A 30 7.38 -9.07 4.07
C LEU A 30 7.70 -10.32 3.26
N VAL A 31 8.12 -10.15 2.00
CA VAL A 31 8.35 -11.26 1.07
C VAL A 31 9.77 -11.11 0.51
N PRO A 32 10.73 -11.96 0.93
CA PRO A 32 12.13 -11.79 0.53
C PRO A 32 12.40 -11.90 -0.96
N SER A 33 11.66 -12.77 -1.66
CA SER A 33 11.84 -12.95 -3.09
C SER A 33 11.26 -11.76 -3.86
N ARG A 34 12.09 -11.09 -4.65
CA ARG A 34 11.66 -9.96 -5.48
C ARG A 34 10.59 -10.37 -6.48
N SER A 35 10.76 -11.52 -7.11
CA SER A 35 9.80 -12.04 -8.08
C SER A 35 8.44 -12.27 -7.44
N ASP A 36 8.42 -12.87 -6.26
CA ASP A 36 7.18 -13.10 -5.52
C ASP A 36 6.55 -11.78 -5.07
N ALA A 37 7.37 -10.82 -4.64
CA ALA A 37 6.88 -9.50 -4.25
C ALA A 37 6.25 -8.77 -5.44
N GLU A 38 6.83 -8.89 -6.62
CA GLU A 38 6.28 -8.29 -7.84
C GLU A 38 4.92 -8.92 -8.20
N ASP A 39 4.80 -10.24 -8.08
CA ASP A 39 3.53 -10.93 -8.31
C ASP A 39 2.45 -10.46 -7.34
N ILE A 40 2.81 -10.31 -6.07
CA ILE A 40 1.89 -9.84 -5.05
C ILE A 40 1.48 -8.38 -5.31
N LEU A 41 2.43 -7.55 -5.74
CA LEU A 41 2.11 -6.16 -6.11
C LEU A 41 1.09 -6.13 -7.25
N GLN A 42 1.26 -6.97 -8.24
CA GLN A 42 0.34 -7.04 -9.37
C GLN A 42 -1.06 -7.42 -8.92
N GLU A 43 -1.18 -8.48 -8.10
CA GLU A 43 -2.46 -8.89 -7.55
C GLU A 43 -3.09 -7.81 -6.68
N THR A 44 -2.27 -7.16 -5.87
CA THR A 44 -2.72 -6.05 -5.02
C THR A 44 -3.26 -4.90 -5.86
N SER A 45 -2.56 -4.55 -6.94
CA SER A 45 -2.98 -3.47 -7.84
C SER A 45 -4.32 -3.75 -8.49
N VAL A 46 -4.54 -4.99 -8.93
CA VAL A 46 -5.84 -5.40 -9.50
C VAL A 46 -6.94 -5.24 -8.47
N THR A 47 -6.72 -5.70 -7.24
CA THR A 47 -7.71 -5.61 -6.17
C THR A 47 -7.98 -4.14 -5.80
N ILE A 48 -6.95 -3.31 -5.77
CA ILE A 48 -7.11 -1.87 -5.54
C ILE A 48 -8.06 -1.27 -6.59
N CYS A 49 -7.84 -1.60 -7.86
CA CYS A 49 -8.70 -1.11 -8.94
C CYS A 49 -10.15 -1.58 -8.77
N GLU A 50 -10.34 -2.84 -8.43
CA GLU A 50 -11.67 -3.42 -8.25
C GLU A 50 -12.42 -2.82 -7.06
N LYS A 51 -11.70 -2.48 -5.99
CA LYS A 51 -12.30 -2.00 -4.73
C LYS A 51 -12.15 -0.51 -4.52
N PHE A 52 -11.70 0.23 -5.52
CA PHE A 52 -11.47 1.66 -5.36
C PHE A 52 -12.75 2.43 -5.02
N SER A 53 -13.91 1.93 -5.41
CA SER A 53 -15.19 2.53 -5.04
C SER A 53 -15.41 2.52 -3.52
N ASP A 54 -14.77 1.60 -2.81
CA ASP A 54 -14.85 1.53 -1.34
C ASP A 54 -13.88 2.49 -0.65
N PHE A 55 -12.89 3.00 -1.37
CA PHE A 55 -11.93 3.95 -0.81
C PHE A 55 -12.55 5.34 -0.71
N GLN A 56 -12.40 5.97 0.46
CA GLN A 56 -12.90 7.32 0.69
C GLN A 56 -11.81 8.34 0.39
N THR A 57 -12.11 9.24 -0.53
CA THR A 57 -11.22 10.34 -0.90
C THR A 57 -10.89 11.18 0.34
N GLY A 58 -9.62 11.52 0.48
CA GLY A 58 -9.15 12.31 1.62
C GLY A 58 -8.66 11.48 2.79
N THR A 59 -8.87 10.16 2.78
CA THR A 59 -8.27 9.27 3.77
C THR A 59 -6.90 8.77 3.28
N ASN A 60 -6.19 8.03 4.12
CA ASN A 60 -4.83 7.60 3.80
C ASN A 60 -4.85 6.43 2.81
N PHE A 61 -4.59 6.72 1.55
CA PHE A 61 -4.56 5.71 0.48
C PHE A 61 -3.48 4.66 0.73
N TYR A 62 -2.30 5.08 1.17
CA TYR A 62 -1.19 4.14 1.39
C TYR A 62 -1.56 3.08 2.44
N SER A 63 -2.15 3.49 3.56
CA SER A 63 -2.59 2.55 4.59
C SER A 63 -3.64 1.58 4.07
N TRP A 64 -4.62 2.10 3.33
CA TRP A 64 -5.68 1.29 2.74
C TRP A 64 -5.11 0.26 1.77
N ALA A 65 -4.19 0.70 0.90
CA ALA A 65 -3.55 -0.19 -0.07
C ALA A 65 -2.67 -1.23 0.61
N CYS A 66 -1.95 -0.85 1.67
CA CYS A 66 -1.10 -1.78 2.40
C CYS A 66 -1.90 -2.86 3.13
N GLN A 67 -3.11 -2.54 3.59
CA GLN A 67 -3.98 -3.55 4.17
C GLN A 67 -4.38 -4.59 3.13
N ILE A 68 -4.70 -4.16 1.92
CA ILE A 68 -4.99 -5.08 0.83
C ILE A 68 -3.76 -5.94 0.53
N ALA A 69 -2.58 -5.32 0.44
CA ALA A 69 -1.32 -6.03 0.19
C ALA A 69 -1.03 -7.05 1.29
N TYR A 70 -1.29 -6.68 2.53
CA TYR A 70 -1.08 -7.58 3.68
C TYR A 70 -1.90 -8.88 3.53
N TRP A 71 -3.17 -8.77 3.16
CA TRP A 71 -3.99 -9.94 2.95
C TRP A 71 -3.50 -10.78 1.77
N LYS A 72 -2.99 -10.14 0.73
CA LYS A 72 -2.38 -10.85 -0.40
C LYS A 72 -1.12 -11.59 0.01
N VAL A 73 -0.30 -10.98 0.86
CA VAL A 73 0.90 -11.62 1.41
C VAL A 73 0.50 -12.85 2.24
N ARG A 74 -0.51 -12.72 3.09
CA ARG A 74 -0.98 -13.85 3.91
C ARG A 74 -1.50 -15.01 3.05
N ALA A 75 -2.24 -14.69 1.99
CA ALA A 75 -2.74 -15.71 1.06
C ALA A 75 -1.59 -16.41 0.34
N ALA A 76 -0.59 -15.65 -0.11
CA ALA A 76 0.59 -16.19 -0.79
C ALA A 76 1.43 -17.04 0.16
N ARG A 77 1.46 -16.71 1.45
CA ARG A 77 2.23 -17.45 2.45
C ARG A 77 1.81 -18.91 2.54
N LYS A 78 0.55 -19.20 2.31
CA LYS A 78 0.07 -20.59 2.27
C LYS A 78 0.72 -21.36 1.12
N LYS A 79 0.98 -20.68 0.01
CA LYS A 79 1.68 -21.28 -1.14
C LYS A 79 3.18 -21.47 -0.87
N PHE A 80 3.75 -20.60 -0.02
CA PHE A 80 5.16 -20.65 0.35
C PHE A 80 5.42 -21.55 1.57
N ALA A 81 4.40 -22.19 2.11
CA ALA A 81 4.52 -23.02 3.30
C ALA A 81 5.47 -24.22 3.12
N THR A 82 5.79 -24.56 1.88
CA THR A 82 6.76 -25.58 1.53
C THR A 82 8.18 -25.03 1.39
N SER A 83 8.37 -23.71 1.42
CA SER A 83 9.69 -23.10 1.33
C SER A 83 10.23 -22.84 2.75
N LYS A 84 11.58 -22.86 2.86
CA LYS A 84 12.24 -22.86 4.17
C LYS A 84 12.23 -21.54 4.92
N VAL A 85 11.70 -20.47 4.34
CA VAL A 85 11.65 -19.16 4.97
C VAL A 85 10.24 -18.89 5.45
N VAL A 86 9.95 -19.32 6.68
CA VAL A 86 8.65 -19.10 7.29
C VAL A 86 8.83 -18.05 8.40
N PHE A 87 8.34 -16.83 8.14
CA PHE A 87 8.20 -15.85 9.21
C PHE A 87 7.01 -16.24 10.08
N ASN A 88 7.20 -16.18 11.40
CA ASN A 88 6.10 -16.34 12.35
C ASN A 88 5.07 -15.24 12.07
N GLN A 89 3.78 -15.59 12.17
CA GLN A 89 2.68 -14.63 11.93
C GLN A 89 2.80 -13.40 12.81
N GLU A 90 3.21 -13.57 14.06
CA GLU A 90 3.40 -12.43 14.98
C GLU A 90 4.47 -11.48 14.48
N VAL A 91 5.58 -12.00 13.98
CA VAL A 91 6.67 -11.18 13.43
C VAL A 91 6.18 -10.45 12.19
N LEU A 92 5.44 -11.13 11.31
CA LEU A 92 4.87 -10.52 10.11
C LEU A 92 3.95 -9.36 10.48
N ASP A 93 3.10 -9.55 11.47
CA ASP A 93 2.18 -8.50 11.93
C ASP A 93 2.94 -7.29 12.47
N VAL A 94 3.98 -7.52 13.28
CA VAL A 94 4.79 -6.44 13.86
C VAL A 94 5.51 -5.66 12.76
N ILE A 95 6.13 -6.35 11.81
CA ILE A 95 6.84 -5.69 10.71
C ILE A 95 5.87 -4.84 9.88
N SER A 96 4.70 -5.40 9.58
CA SER A 96 3.68 -4.70 8.80
C SER A 96 3.21 -3.43 9.49
N GLN A 97 2.83 -3.52 10.77
CA GLN A 97 2.35 -2.37 11.52
C GLN A 97 3.43 -1.30 11.67
N THR A 98 4.64 -1.70 11.98
CA THR A 98 5.75 -0.76 12.14
C THR A 98 6.02 -0.01 10.84
N ARG A 99 5.99 -0.70 9.71
CA ARG A 99 6.22 -0.09 8.39
C ARG A 99 5.12 0.91 8.04
N ILE A 100 3.86 0.54 8.25
CA ILE A 100 2.72 1.41 7.95
C ILE A 100 2.77 2.65 8.82
N GLN A 101 3.03 2.51 10.12
CA GLN A 101 3.12 3.64 11.04
C GLN A 101 4.24 4.59 10.66
N ALA A 102 5.42 4.07 10.29
CA ALA A 102 6.55 4.90 9.89
C ALA A 102 6.21 5.73 8.64
N GLU A 103 5.54 5.13 7.67
CA GLU A 103 5.15 5.83 6.45
C GLU A 103 4.07 6.88 6.72
N GLU A 104 3.12 6.60 7.60
CA GLU A 104 2.10 7.56 8.00
C GLU A 104 2.70 8.76 8.69
N GLU A 105 3.67 8.54 9.58
CA GLU A 105 4.39 9.63 10.24
C GLU A 105 5.12 10.51 9.24
N LEU A 106 5.79 9.92 8.25
CA LEU A 106 6.46 10.66 7.19
C LEU A 106 5.47 11.52 6.40
N ASP A 107 4.32 10.95 6.03
CA ASP A 107 3.29 11.68 5.30
C ASP A 107 2.75 12.85 6.14
N ASN A 108 2.53 12.65 7.43
CA ASN A 108 2.06 13.68 8.32
C ASN A 108 3.09 14.82 8.44
N ARG A 109 4.37 14.49 8.56
CA ARG A 109 5.44 15.49 8.62
C ARG A 109 5.54 16.31 7.33
N HIS A 110 5.47 15.65 6.19
CA HIS A 110 5.49 16.33 4.89
C HIS A 110 4.29 17.26 4.75
N GLY A 111 3.11 16.81 5.14
CA GLY A 111 1.91 17.64 5.11
C GLY A 111 2.02 18.87 6.00
N ALA A 112 2.54 18.70 7.23
CA ALA A 112 2.73 19.79 8.17
C ALA A 112 3.74 20.80 7.62
N LEU A 113 4.85 20.33 7.07
CA LEU A 113 5.87 21.20 6.48
C LEU A 113 5.32 22.00 5.31
N SER A 114 4.58 21.35 4.42
CA SER A 114 3.96 22.02 3.27
C SER A 114 3.02 23.14 3.73
N ARG A 115 2.21 22.87 4.74
CA ARG A 115 1.30 23.88 5.30
C ARG A 115 2.06 25.06 5.91
N CYS A 116 3.15 24.78 6.62
CA CYS A 116 4.00 25.84 7.17
C CYS A 116 4.61 26.70 6.06
N LEU A 117 5.12 26.09 5.00
CA LEU A 117 5.69 26.82 3.88
C LEU A 117 4.67 27.68 3.16
N GLN A 118 3.44 27.23 3.04
CA GLN A 118 2.35 28.01 2.45
C GLN A 118 2.01 29.23 3.30
N LYS A 119 2.09 29.12 4.61
CA LYS A 119 1.81 30.23 5.51
C LYS A 119 2.89 31.31 5.52
N LEU A 120 4.11 30.97 5.10
CA LEU A 120 5.22 31.92 5.06
C LEU A 120 5.17 32.86 3.86
N ASN A 121 4.31 32.62 2.90
CA ASN A 121 4.07 33.49 1.76
C ASN A 121 2.84 34.33 1.99
#